data_1ef6d78d6c303f20155da605f1b91a4d
#
_entry.id   1ef6d78d6c303f20155da605f1b91a4d
#
_cell.length_a   1.000
_cell.length_b   1.000
_cell.length_c   1.000
_cell.angle_alpha   90.00
_cell.angle_beta   90.00
_cell.angle_gamma   90.00
#
_symmetry.space_group_name_H-M   'P 1'
#
loop_
_entity.id
_entity.type
_entity.pdbx_description
1 polymer ?
#
loop_
_entity_poly.entity_id
_entity_poly.type
_entity_poly.pdbx_seq_one_letter_code
_entity_poly.pdbx_strand_id
1 'polypeptide(L)'
;MSIKANSKKNNDYTVPILFGVFAVLLIVMITALCIPKTPEFVPPAFEASAVQGTPEVEESMGYIELYKEGMAYRVSVCGVPTVDGQDLTVYFTNTEGNEKYLKLRVLDTGGNILGETGLLNPGEYVKTVTLTKTLAAGENLKLKIMGYEPETYESAGAVSLNVTVGGINQ
;
A
#
# COMPACT_ATOMS: atom_id res chain seq x y z
N MET A 1 45.70 -11.26 -81.38
CA MET A 1 44.96 -12.12 -80.43
C MET A 1 44.80 -11.29 -79.19
N SER A 2 43.60 -10.68 -79.02
CA SER A 2 43.38 -9.69 -77.97
C SER A 2 42.54 -10.35 -76.89
N ILE A 3 43.10 -10.51 -75.64
CA ILE A 3 42.46 -11.10 -74.51
C ILE A 3 41.71 -9.94 -73.82
N LYS A 4 40.37 -9.98 -73.88
CA LYS A 4 39.50 -9.11 -73.09
C LYS A 4 39.48 -9.61 -71.63
N ALA A 5 40.05 -8.83 -70.71
CA ALA A 5 39.90 -9.03 -69.26
C ALA A 5 38.47 -8.68 -68.88
N ASN A 6 37.72 -9.67 -68.38
CA ASN A 6 36.38 -9.51 -67.88
C ASN A 6 36.47 -9.06 -66.37
N SER A 7 36.29 -7.75 -66.15
CA SER A 7 36.23 -7.17 -64.81
C SER A 7 34.92 -7.54 -64.18
N LYS A 8 34.93 -8.49 -63.27
CA LYS A 8 33.79 -8.89 -62.43
C LYS A 8 33.56 -7.79 -61.41
N LYS A 9 32.53 -6.96 -61.62
CA LYS A 9 32.10 -5.91 -60.69
C LYS A 9 31.48 -6.59 -59.47
N ASN A 10 32.28 -6.80 -58.41
CA ASN A 10 31.77 -7.24 -57.14
C ASN A 10 30.91 -6.11 -56.56
N ASN A 11 29.59 -6.30 -56.56
CA ASN A 11 28.68 -5.44 -55.85
C ASN A 11 28.83 -5.76 -54.33
N ASP A 12 29.64 -4.94 -53.68
CA ASP A 12 29.96 -5.15 -52.24
C ASP A 12 28.83 -4.56 -51.38
N TYR A 13 27.69 -5.26 -51.35
CA TYR A 13 26.54 -4.90 -50.49
C TYR A 13 26.71 -5.38 -49.04
N THR A 14 27.83 -6.04 -48.73
CA THR A 14 28.10 -6.62 -47.43
C THR A 14 28.19 -5.58 -46.33
N VAL A 15 28.87 -4.45 -46.62
CA VAL A 15 29.10 -3.35 -45.69
C VAL A 15 27.77 -2.65 -45.32
N PRO A 16 26.91 -2.20 -46.28
CA PRO A 16 25.64 -1.57 -45.93
C PRO A 16 24.65 -2.51 -45.24
N ILE A 17 24.66 -3.81 -45.54
CA ILE A 17 23.84 -4.80 -44.85
C ILE A 17 24.29 -4.95 -43.39
N LEU A 18 25.60 -5.02 -43.13
CA LEU A 18 26.15 -5.13 -41.78
C LEU A 18 25.81 -3.88 -40.95
N PHE A 19 25.88 -2.69 -41.54
CA PHE A 19 25.48 -1.44 -40.88
C PHE A 19 24.01 -1.41 -40.56
N GLY A 20 23.13 -1.90 -41.45
CA GLY A 20 21.70 -2.01 -41.23
C GLY A 20 21.35 -2.95 -40.07
N VAL A 21 21.98 -4.12 -40.01
CA VAL A 21 21.78 -5.10 -38.92
C VAL A 21 22.25 -4.49 -37.59
N PHE A 22 23.40 -3.84 -37.57
CA PHE A 22 23.92 -3.20 -36.35
C PHE A 22 22.99 -2.08 -35.82
N ALA A 23 22.47 -1.23 -36.76
CA ALA A 23 21.52 -0.18 -36.38
C ALA A 23 20.21 -0.75 -35.76
N VAL A 24 19.67 -1.83 -36.34
CA VAL A 24 18.47 -2.52 -35.79
C VAL A 24 18.76 -3.08 -34.43
N LEU A 25 19.90 -3.74 -34.23
CA LEU A 25 20.28 -4.29 -32.89
C LEU A 25 20.46 -3.20 -31.84
N LEU A 26 21.04 -2.04 -32.23
CA LEU A 26 21.16 -0.88 -31.34
C LEU A 26 19.78 -0.34 -30.91
N ILE A 27 18.85 -0.21 -31.87
CA ILE A 27 17.48 0.25 -31.59
C ILE A 27 16.79 -0.73 -30.64
N VAL A 28 16.87 -2.04 -30.86
CA VAL A 28 16.30 -3.07 -29.99
C VAL A 28 16.92 -3.00 -28.59
N MET A 29 18.22 -2.82 -28.49
CA MET A 29 18.90 -2.69 -27.21
C MET A 29 18.48 -1.44 -26.44
N ILE A 30 18.36 -0.29 -27.12
CA ILE A 30 17.90 0.97 -26.52
C ILE A 30 16.45 0.85 -26.07
N THR A 31 15.57 0.26 -26.88
CA THR A 31 14.15 0.06 -26.50
C THR A 31 14.03 -0.89 -25.30
N ALA A 32 14.82 -1.96 -25.24
CA ALA A 32 14.83 -2.87 -24.11
C ALA A 32 15.32 -2.22 -22.80
N LEU A 33 16.24 -1.26 -22.87
CA LEU A 33 16.72 -0.47 -21.73
C LEU A 33 15.72 0.61 -21.29
N CYS A 34 14.89 1.11 -22.21
CA CYS A 34 13.87 2.13 -21.93
C CYS A 34 12.53 1.55 -21.44
N ILE A 35 12.35 0.21 -21.48
CA ILE A 35 11.16 -0.40 -20.90
C ILE A 35 11.23 -0.23 -19.38
N PRO A 36 10.28 0.53 -18.75
CA PRO A 36 10.26 0.66 -17.30
C PRO A 36 10.10 -0.73 -16.68
N LYS A 37 11.08 -1.14 -15.87
CA LYS A 37 10.93 -2.36 -15.07
C LYS A 37 9.75 -2.13 -14.14
N THR A 38 8.75 -3.00 -14.17
CA THR A 38 7.69 -3.04 -13.16
C THR A 38 8.37 -3.09 -11.80
N PRO A 39 8.06 -2.16 -10.87
CA PRO A 39 8.63 -2.20 -9.54
C PRO A 39 8.32 -3.56 -8.92
N GLU A 40 9.32 -4.18 -8.33
CA GLU A 40 9.14 -5.43 -7.58
C GLU A 40 8.12 -5.17 -6.46
N PHE A 41 7.11 -6.03 -6.36
CA PHE A 41 6.12 -5.91 -5.30
C PHE A 41 6.79 -6.14 -3.94
N VAL A 42 6.75 -5.12 -3.08
CA VAL A 42 7.23 -5.21 -1.70
C VAL A 42 5.99 -5.30 -0.79
N PRO A 43 5.80 -6.42 -0.09
CA PRO A 43 4.69 -6.55 0.85
C PRO A 43 4.73 -5.45 1.92
N PRO A 44 3.57 -4.91 2.35
CA PRO A 44 3.53 -4.00 3.48
C PRO A 44 4.12 -4.66 4.74
N ALA A 45 4.90 -3.91 5.51
CA ALA A 45 5.44 -4.42 6.76
C ALA A 45 4.34 -4.66 7.81
N PHE A 46 4.55 -5.64 8.68
CA PHE A 46 3.68 -5.84 9.85
C PHE A 46 3.92 -4.75 10.89
N GLU A 47 2.90 -4.49 11.70
CA GLU A 47 2.94 -3.49 12.76
C GLU A 47 3.85 -3.95 13.91
N ALA A 48 4.93 -3.21 14.14
CA ALA A 48 5.92 -3.57 15.15
C ALA A 48 5.40 -3.38 16.59
N SER A 49 4.41 -2.50 16.78
CA SER A 49 3.77 -2.21 18.08
C SER A 49 2.50 -3.03 18.32
N ALA A 50 2.20 -4.01 17.45
CA ALA A 50 1.06 -4.86 17.59
C ALA A 50 1.14 -5.73 18.86
N VAL A 51 0.00 -5.88 19.53
CA VAL A 51 -0.16 -6.69 20.74
C VAL A 51 -1.21 -7.75 20.49
N GLN A 52 -0.93 -8.99 20.89
CA GLN A 52 -1.86 -10.08 20.77
C GLN A 52 -2.97 -9.99 21.83
N GLY A 53 -4.22 -10.20 21.42
CA GLY A 53 -5.40 -10.25 22.30
C GLY A 53 -6.40 -9.12 22.03
N THR A 54 -7.32 -8.95 22.98
CA THR A 54 -8.35 -7.91 22.94
C THR A 54 -7.98 -6.78 23.91
N PRO A 55 -7.97 -5.52 23.48
CA PRO A 55 -7.62 -4.41 24.35
C PRO A 55 -8.72 -4.15 25.39
N GLU A 56 -8.31 -3.69 26.59
CA GLU A 56 -9.22 -3.05 27.53
C GLU A 56 -9.36 -1.58 27.16
N VAL A 57 -10.60 -1.17 26.84
CA VAL A 57 -10.90 0.18 26.33
C VAL A 57 -11.98 0.81 27.18
N GLU A 58 -11.84 2.09 27.51
CA GLU A 58 -12.86 2.86 28.21
C GLU A 58 -14.14 2.97 27.38
N GLU A 59 -15.31 2.86 28.00
CA GLU A 59 -16.63 2.97 27.32
C GLU A 59 -16.77 4.30 26.57
N SER A 60 -16.20 5.38 27.12
CA SER A 60 -16.24 6.73 26.55
C SER A 60 -15.65 6.81 25.15
N MET A 61 -14.73 5.90 24.79
CA MET A 61 -14.11 5.84 23.48
C MET A 61 -14.97 5.16 22.40
N GLY A 62 -16.10 4.56 22.80
CA GLY A 62 -17.02 3.93 21.87
C GLY A 62 -16.35 2.83 21.03
N TYR A 63 -15.61 1.93 21.69
CA TYR A 63 -14.98 0.79 21.03
C TYR A 63 -16.04 -0.21 20.58
N ILE A 64 -16.11 -0.44 19.27
CA ILE A 64 -17.13 -1.27 18.65
C ILE A 64 -16.53 -2.20 17.60
N GLU A 65 -17.16 -3.38 17.44
CA GLU A 65 -16.92 -4.24 16.29
C GLU A 65 -17.72 -3.72 15.08
N LEU A 66 -17.02 -3.50 13.99
CA LEU A 66 -17.61 -3.17 12.70
C LEU A 66 -17.69 -4.44 11.85
N TYR A 67 -18.90 -4.85 11.60
CA TYR A 67 -19.20 -5.90 10.65
C TYR A 67 -20.39 -5.49 9.80
N LYS A 68 -20.29 -5.66 8.51
CA LYS A 68 -21.37 -5.46 7.56
C LYS A 68 -21.48 -6.72 6.71
N GLU A 69 -22.69 -7.16 6.45
CA GLU A 69 -22.93 -8.31 5.56
C GLU A 69 -22.19 -8.15 4.22
N GLY A 70 -21.44 -9.18 3.83
CA GLY A 70 -20.59 -9.18 2.66
C GLY A 70 -19.15 -8.67 2.89
N MET A 71 -18.79 -8.24 4.10
CA MET A 71 -17.38 -7.99 4.45
C MET A 71 -16.62 -9.31 4.63
N ALA A 72 -15.39 -9.35 4.09
CA ALA A 72 -14.52 -10.52 4.20
C ALA A 72 -13.82 -10.65 5.58
N TYR A 73 -13.99 -9.67 6.47
CA TYR A 73 -13.33 -9.59 7.78
C TYR A 73 -14.16 -8.77 8.77
N ARG A 74 -13.88 -8.96 10.06
CA ARG A 74 -14.39 -8.15 11.17
C ARG A 74 -13.28 -7.26 11.67
N VAL A 75 -13.62 -6.11 12.23
CA VAL A 75 -12.65 -5.17 12.80
C VAL A 75 -13.26 -4.46 13.98
N SER A 76 -12.50 -4.24 15.04
CA SER A 76 -12.92 -3.37 16.13
C SER A 76 -12.04 -2.14 16.20
N VAL A 77 -12.67 -0.99 16.50
CA VAL A 77 -11.98 0.30 16.56
C VAL A 77 -12.78 1.29 17.41
N CYS A 78 -12.12 2.29 17.98
CA CYS A 78 -12.80 3.37 18.70
C CYS A 78 -13.56 4.29 17.76
N GLY A 79 -14.82 4.52 18.04
CA GLY A 79 -15.65 5.51 17.36
C GLY A 79 -15.37 6.96 17.79
N VAL A 80 -14.77 7.14 18.98
CA VAL A 80 -14.35 8.43 19.53
C VAL A 80 -12.87 8.31 19.92
N PRO A 81 -11.95 8.33 18.95
CA PRO A 81 -10.52 8.27 19.23
C PRO A 81 -10.06 9.53 19.96
N THR A 82 -9.05 9.40 20.82
CA THR A 82 -8.45 10.53 21.54
C THR A 82 -7.05 10.83 21.00
N VAL A 83 -6.56 12.05 21.17
CA VAL A 83 -5.24 12.46 20.68
C VAL A 83 -4.40 13.05 21.81
N ASP A 84 -3.12 12.65 21.86
CA ASP A 84 -2.09 13.25 22.71
C ASP A 84 -0.91 13.61 21.81
N GLY A 85 -0.72 14.90 21.58
CA GLY A 85 0.29 15.39 20.63
C GLY A 85 0.02 14.88 19.21
N GLN A 86 0.86 14.00 18.72
CA GLN A 86 0.73 13.36 17.41
C GLN A 86 0.21 11.91 17.50
N ASP A 87 0.00 11.38 18.70
CA ASP A 87 -0.43 10.01 18.91
C ASP A 87 -1.96 9.94 19.02
N LEU A 88 -2.59 9.31 18.04
CA LEU A 88 -4.02 9.06 18.00
C LEU A 88 -4.33 7.69 18.61
N THR A 89 -5.00 7.65 19.76
CA THR A 89 -5.44 6.42 20.40
C THR A 89 -6.74 5.92 19.76
N VAL A 90 -6.68 4.78 19.06
CA VAL A 90 -7.79 4.22 18.27
C VAL A 90 -8.14 2.78 18.64
N TYR A 91 -7.25 2.04 19.31
CA TYR A 91 -7.41 0.60 19.61
C TYR A 91 -7.89 -0.21 18.40
N PHE A 92 -7.19 -0.02 17.26
CA PHE A 92 -7.49 -0.75 16.05
C PHE A 92 -7.14 -2.22 16.19
N THR A 93 -8.16 -3.10 16.06
CA THR A 93 -8.05 -4.53 16.32
C THR A 93 -8.44 -5.35 15.11
N ASN A 94 -7.57 -6.23 14.68
CA ASN A 94 -7.90 -7.31 13.77
C ASN A 94 -8.51 -8.46 14.58
N THR A 95 -9.82 -8.59 14.54
CA THR A 95 -10.58 -9.51 15.41
C THR A 95 -10.09 -10.95 15.25
N GLU A 96 -10.03 -11.69 16.35
CA GLU A 96 -9.73 -13.11 16.36
C GLU A 96 -10.73 -13.88 15.47
N GLY A 97 -10.22 -14.88 14.73
CA GLY A 97 -11.04 -15.64 13.77
C GLY A 97 -11.13 -15.01 12.37
N ASN A 98 -10.57 -13.84 12.14
CA ASN A 98 -10.32 -13.37 10.77
C ASN A 98 -9.27 -14.26 10.09
N GLU A 99 -9.35 -14.30 8.74
CA GLU A 99 -8.35 -14.95 7.89
C GLU A 99 -7.53 -13.93 7.09
N LYS A 100 -7.73 -12.64 7.32
CA LYS A 100 -7.14 -11.54 6.55
C LYS A 100 -6.21 -10.71 7.42
N TYR A 101 -5.17 -10.15 6.81
CA TYR A 101 -4.39 -9.09 7.44
C TYR A 101 -5.13 -7.77 7.31
N LEU A 102 -5.10 -6.95 8.35
CA LEU A 102 -5.75 -5.64 8.34
C LEU A 102 -4.73 -4.51 8.51
N LYS A 103 -4.99 -3.40 7.84
CA LYS A 103 -4.23 -2.16 7.95
C LYS A 103 -5.18 -0.98 8.13
N LEU A 104 -4.86 -0.09 9.05
CA LEU A 104 -5.60 1.16 9.26
C LEU A 104 -4.84 2.32 8.60
N ARG A 105 -5.59 3.20 7.94
CA ARG A 105 -5.14 4.49 7.47
C ARG A 105 -6.04 5.58 8.01
N VAL A 106 -5.44 6.59 8.61
CA VAL A 106 -6.12 7.78 9.12
C VAL A 106 -6.05 8.88 8.07
N LEU A 107 -7.21 9.40 7.68
CA LEU A 107 -7.33 10.44 6.66
C LEU A 107 -8.01 11.67 7.26
N ASP A 108 -7.62 12.85 6.78
CA ASP A 108 -8.39 14.07 7.04
C ASP A 108 -9.65 14.14 6.16
N THR A 109 -10.45 15.19 6.33
CA THR A 109 -11.66 15.43 5.53
C THR A 109 -11.38 15.70 4.06
N GLY A 110 -10.15 16.11 3.73
CA GLY A 110 -9.69 16.31 2.35
C GLY A 110 -9.18 15.01 1.69
N GLY A 111 -9.09 13.91 2.45
CA GLY A 111 -8.57 12.63 1.97
C GLY A 111 -7.05 12.50 2.04
N ASN A 112 -6.36 13.43 2.67
CA ASN A 112 -4.91 13.33 2.87
C ASN A 112 -4.60 12.33 3.98
N ILE A 113 -3.54 11.53 3.80
CA ILE A 113 -3.09 10.57 4.79
C ILE A 113 -2.39 11.32 5.93
N LEU A 114 -2.91 11.15 7.15
CA LEU A 114 -2.32 11.69 8.37
C LEU A 114 -1.44 10.67 9.09
N GLY A 115 -1.74 9.39 8.98
CA GLY A 115 -0.98 8.30 9.57
C GLY A 115 -1.52 6.96 9.12
N GLU A 116 -0.75 5.92 9.32
CA GLU A 116 -1.18 4.55 9.02
C GLU A 116 -0.44 3.54 9.91
N THR A 117 -1.05 2.38 10.12
CA THR A 117 -0.41 1.25 10.79
C THR A 117 0.39 0.40 9.81
N GLY A 118 1.19 -0.52 10.31
CA GLY A 118 1.57 -1.72 9.57
C GLY A 118 0.37 -2.69 9.43
N LEU A 119 0.64 -3.89 8.94
CA LEU A 119 -0.34 -4.97 8.92
C LEU A 119 -0.51 -5.59 10.30
N LEU A 120 -1.74 -5.90 10.67
CA LEU A 120 -2.07 -6.70 11.85
C LEU A 120 -2.46 -8.12 11.45
N ASN A 121 -1.91 -9.11 12.15
CA ASN A 121 -2.40 -10.48 12.08
C ASN A 121 -3.76 -10.60 12.77
N PRO A 122 -4.55 -11.65 12.45
CA PRO A 122 -5.74 -11.99 13.24
C PRO A 122 -5.45 -12.13 14.73
N GLY A 123 -6.29 -11.52 15.56
CA GLY A 123 -6.13 -11.49 17.02
C GLY A 123 -5.16 -10.44 17.54
N GLU A 124 -4.60 -9.58 16.70
CA GLU A 124 -3.72 -8.48 17.12
C GLU A 124 -4.45 -7.13 17.15
N TYR A 125 -3.98 -6.25 18.01
CA TYR A 125 -4.39 -4.85 18.03
C TYR A 125 -3.20 -3.90 18.13
N VAL A 126 -3.40 -2.66 17.71
CA VAL A 126 -2.51 -1.53 17.98
C VAL A 126 -3.30 -0.45 18.72
N LYS A 127 -2.72 0.10 19.79
CA LYS A 127 -3.36 1.11 20.63
C LYS A 127 -3.38 2.47 19.94
N THR A 128 -2.25 2.89 19.40
CA THR A 128 -2.03 4.25 18.88
C THR A 128 -1.51 4.25 17.46
N VAL A 129 -1.84 5.31 16.72
CA VAL A 129 -1.27 5.61 15.41
C VAL A 129 -0.61 6.98 15.47
N THR A 130 0.67 7.07 15.15
CA THR A 130 1.38 8.34 15.08
C THR A 130 1.00 9.10 13.81
N LEU A 131 0.59 10.35 13.98
CA LEU A 131 0.13 11.22 12.90
C LEU A 131 1.24 12.16 12.42
N THR A 132 1.14 12.61 11.19
CA THR A 132 2.05 13.60 10.60
C THR A 132 1.80 15.03 11.10
N LYS A 133 0.68 15.28 11.76
CA LYS A 133 0.32 16.57 12.38
C LYS A 133 -0.44 16.35 13.68
N THR A 134 -0.39 17.34 14.56
CA THR A 134 -1.24 17.40 15.75
C THR A 134 -2.68 17.72 15.35
N LEU A 135 -3.64 17.09 16.03
CA LEU A 135 -5.07 17.33 15.88
C LEU A 135 -5.63 17.93 17.15
N ALA A 136 -6.77 18.61 17.01
CA ALA A 136 -7.55 19.11 18.15
C ALA A 136 -8.77 18.22 18.39
N ALA A 137 -9.27 18.23 19.63
CA ALA A 137 -10.59 17.66 19.93
C ALA A 137 -11.68 18.33 19.08
N GLY A 138 -12.61 17.53 18.57
CA GLY A 138 -13.67 17.96 17.68
C GLY A 138 -13.32 17.89 16.19
N GLU A 139 -12.07 17.63 15.81
CA GLU A 139 -11.73 17.42 14.40
C GLU A 139 -12.32 16.12 13.86
N ASN A 140 -12.78 16.17 12.61
CA ASN A 140 -13.33 15.01 11.92
C ASN A 140 -12.25 14.28 11.12
N LEU A 141 -12.24 12.96 11.25
CA LEU A 141 -11.32 12.05 10.57
C LEU A 141 -12.09 10.96 9.83
N LYS A 142 -11.42 10.36 8.88
CA LYS A 142 -11.87 9.13 8.24
C LYS A 142 -10.85 8.02 8.53
N LEU A 143 -11.31 6.99 9.21
CA LEU A 143 -10.57 5.75 9.41
C LEU A 143 -10.87 4.82 8.24
N LYS A 144 -9.86 4.54 7.41
CA LYS A 144 -9.97 3.60 6.30
C LYS A 144 -9.26 2.32 6.68
N ILE A 145 -10.03 1.25 6.83
CA ILE A 145 -9.55 -0.09 7.14
C ILE A 145 -9.47 -0.89 5.86
N MET A 146 -8.32 -1.46 5.59
CA MET A 146 -8.03 -2.24 4.40
C MET A 146 -7.68 -3.66 4.78
N GLY A 147 -8.36 -4.63 4.15
CA GLY A 147 -8.03 -6.04 4.26
C GLY A 147 -7.10 -6.50 3.14
N TYR A 148 -6.24 -7.45 3.48
CA TYR A 148 -5.29 -8.06 2.55
C TYR A 148 -5.35 -9.58 2.66
N GLU A 149 -5.29 -10.25 1.52
CA GLU A 149 -5.13 -11.69 1.47
C GLU A 149 -3.76 -12.08 2.04
N PRO A 150 -3.69 -13.10 2.91
CA PRO A 150 -2.42 -13.71 3.27
C PRO A 150 -1.69 -14.21 2.02
N GLU A 151 -0.38 -14.28 2.07
CA GLU A 151 0.52 -14.75 1.01
C GLU A 151 0.58 -13.86 -0.24
N THR A 152 -0.57 -13.47 -0.83
CA THR A 152 -0.60 -12.66 -2.06
C THR A 152 -0.60 -11.17 -1.81
N TYR A 153 -1.06 -10.73 -0.64
CA TYR A 153 -1.28 -9.32 -0.26
C TYR A 153 -2.23 -8.57 -1.20
N GLU A 154 -3.05 -9.31 -1.94
CA GLU A 154 -4.11 -8.71 -2.74
C GLU A 154 -5.19 -8.09 -1.84
N SER A 155 -5.91 -7.11 -2.38
CA SER A 155 -6.95 -6.42 -1.61
C SER A 155 -8.13 -7.33 -1.33
N ALA A 156 -8.44 -7.55 -0.05
CA ALA A 156 -9.66 -8.20 0.43
C ALA A 156 -10.80 -7.19 0.70
N GLY A 157 -10.70 -5.99 0.15
CA GLY A 157 -11.68 -4.93 0.32
C GLY A 157 -11.28 -3.88 1.36
N ALA A 158 -12.08 -2.82 1.45
CA ALA A 158 -11.88 -1.75 2.41
C ALA A 158 -13.21 -1.21 2.95
N VAL A 159 -13.20 -0.81 4.22
CA VAL A 159 -14.31 -0.11 4.88
C VAL A 159 -13.81 1.22 5.44
N SER A 160 -14.69 2.20 5.53
CA SER A 160 -14.37 3.50 6.12
C SER A 160 -15.37 3.87 7.19
N LEU A 161 -14.85 4.44 8.28
CA LEU A 161 -15.62 4.99 9.38
C LEU A 161 -15.26 6.49 9.52
N ASN A 162 -16.26 7.36 9.57
CA ASN A 162 -16.05 8.75 9.93
C ASN A 162 -16.13 8.86 11.46
N VAL A 163 -15.14 9.49 12.06
CA VAL A 163 -15.03 9.66 13.51
C VAL A 163 -14.70 11.11 13.84
N THR A 164 -15.03 11.51 15.07
CA THR A 164 -14.63 12.81 15.62
C THR A 164 -13.67 12.60 16.76
N VAL A 165 -12.57 13.32 16.78
CA VAL A 165 -11.55 13.24 17.85
C VAL A 165 -12.20 13.70 19.16
N GLY A 166 -12.16 12.82 20.17
CA GLY A 166 -12.60 13.14 21.52
C GLY A 166 -11.60 14.02 22.27
N GLY A 167 -12.08 14.76 23.25
CA GLY A 167 -11.21 15.42 24.23
C GLY A 167 -10.65 14.40 25.21
N ILE A 168 -9.41 14.58 25.67
CA ILE A 168 -8.89 13.86 26.83
C ILE A 168 -9.67 14.39 28.05
N ASN A 169 -10.44 13.52 28.69
CA ASN A 169 -11.01 13.86 29.99
C ASN A 169 -9.86 13.91 30.99
N GLN A 170 -9.48 15.11 31.41
CA GLN A 170 -8.53 15.35 32.51
C GLN A 170 -9.21 15.07 33.85
#